data_a4cca15c6a24be22d32771b464d5e77d
#
_entry.id   a4cca15c6a24be22d32771b464d5e77d
#
_cell.length_a   1.000
_cell.length_b   1.000
_cell.length_c   1.000
_cell.angle_alpha   90.00
_cell.angle_beta   90.00
_cell.angle_gamma   90.00
#
_symmetry.space_group_name_H-M   'P 1'
#
loop_
_entity.id
_entity.type
_entity.pdbx_description
1 polymer ?
#
loop_
_entity_poly.entity_id
_entity_poly.type
_entity_poly.pdbx_seq_one_letter_code
_entity_poly.pdbx_strand_id
1 'polypeptide(L)'
;MKHHKRILPIIVISQFCCTSLWFAGNAVLNDLIENFSLPNSALEYLTSAVQFGFITGTLLFALFTITDRFSPSKVFFLCASLGALCNASLIFKFNTLSTLLIIRFITGFFLAGIYPIGMKIATDYYKKGLGISLGFIVGALVLGTALPHLLKDSIHAFSWETVLLSISSLAIFGGCLLV
;
A
#
# COMPACT_ATOMS: atom_id res chain seq x y z
N MET A 1 -29.02 8.47 10.04
CA MET A 1 -27.99 8.09 11.07
C MET A 1 -27.41 6.67 10.95
N LYS A 2 -28.02 5.71 10.24
CA LYS A 2 -27.48 4.32 10.12
C LYS A 2 -26.29 4.18 9.16
N HIS A 3 -26.11 5.03 8.17
CA HIS A 3 -25.03 4.93 7.19
C HIS A 3 -23.63 5.25 7.79
N HIS A 4 -23.52 6.17 8.74
CA HIS A 4 -22.23 6.55 9.34
C HIS A 4 -21.52 5.39 10.08
N LYS A 5 -22.26 4.45 10.66
CA LYS A 5 -21.65 3.35 11.45
C LYS A 5 -20.90 2.33 10.59
N ARG A 6 -21.16 2.24 9.29
CA ARG A 6 -20.54 1.25 8.39
C ARG A 6 -19.29 1.79 7.65
N ILE A 7 -19.13 3.10 7.59
CA ILE A 7 -18.06 3.74 6.82
C ILE A 7 -16.69 3.46 7.46
N LEU A 8 -16.56 3.60 8.80
CA LEU A 8 -15.28 3.37 9.48
C LEU A 8 -14.75 1.95 9.28
N PRO A 9 -15.53 0.87 9.51
CA PRO A 9 -15.05 -0.48 9.22
C PRO A 9 -14.59 -0.66 7.77
N ILE A 10 -15.30 -0.09 6.80
CA ILE A 10 -14.91 -0.15 5.38
C ILE A 10 -13.56 0.52 5.16
N ILE A 11 -13.38 1.76 5.66
CA ILE A 11 -12.11 2.48 5.53
C ILE A 11 -10.97 1.69 6.20
N VAL A 12 -11.19 1.17 7.40
CA VAL A 12 -10.19 0.42 8.18
C VAL A 12 -9.76 -0.85 7.44
N ILE A 13 -10.72 -1.63 6.91
CA ILE A 13 -10.42 -2.84 6.13
C ILE A 13 -9.71 -2.47 4.83
N SER A 14 -10.20 -1.46 4.09
CA SER A 14 -9.55 -1.00 2.87
C SER A 14 -8.12 -0.52 3.13
N GLN A 15 -7.92 0.21 4.21
CA GLN A 15 -6.61 0.71 4.64
C GLN A 15 -5.65 -0.45 4.96
N PHE A 16 -6.10 -1.41 5.77
CA PHE A 16 -5.36 -2.63 6.08
C PHE A 16 -4.91 -3.37 4.81
N CYS A 17 -5.87 -3.62 3.90
CA CYS A 17 -5.59 -4.33 2.65
C CYS A 17 -4.58 -3.60 1.77
N CYS A 18 -4.72 -2.28 1.61
CA CYS A 18 -3.89 -1.53 0.67
C CYS A 18 -2.51 -1.17 1.23
N THR A 19 -2.37 -0.96 2.55
CA THR A 19 -1.07 -0.63 3.16
C THR A 19 -0.13 -1.83 3.25
N SER A 20 -0.62 -3.06 3.04
CA SER A 20 0.22 -4.25 2.90
C SER A 20 1.21 -4.15 1.73
N LEU A 21 0.93 -3.35 0.69
CA LEU A 21 1.85 -3.08 -0.41
C LEU A 21 3.18 -2.45 0.05
N TRP A 22 3.18 -1.74 1.20
CA TRP A 22 4.36 -0.99 1.67
C TRP A 22 5.58 -1.88 1.87
N PHE A 23 5.41 -2.99 2.57
CA PHE A 23 6.49 -3.93 2.89
C PHE A 23 6.43 -5.25 2.12
N ALA A 24 5.60 -5.35 1.07
CA ALA A 24 5.49 -6.57 0.29
C ALA A 24 6.83 -7.01 -0.32
N GLY A 25 7.60 -6.09 -0.92
CA GLY A 25 8.93 -6.39 -1.45
C GLY A 25 9.97 -6.70 -0.36
N ASN A 26 9.82 -6.14 0.84
CA ASN A 26 10.72 -6.43 1.96
C ASN A 26 10.51 -7.85 2.51
N ALA A 27 9.26 -8.30 2.57
CA ALA A 27 8.93 -9.65 3.05
C ALA A 27 9.52 -10.77 2.18
N VAL A 28 9.71 -10.50 0.90
CA VAL A 28 10.27 -11.46 -0.07
C VAL A 28 11.68 -11.11 -0.52
N LEU A 29 12.37 -10.27 0.24
CA LEU A 29 13.68 -9.72 -0.17
C LEU A 29 14.72 -10.77 -0.44
N ASN A 30 14.84 -11.80 0.42
CA ASN A 30 15.82 -12.87 0.25
C ASN A 30 15.60 -13.59 -1.08
N ASP A 31 14.34 -13.85 -1.43
CA ASP A 31 14.00 -14.44 -2.72
C ASP A 31 14.37 -13.51 -3.89
N LEU A 32 14.15 -12.20 -3.75
CA LEU A 32 14.54 -11.22 -4.78
C LEU A 32 16.06 -11.15 -4.93
N ILE A 33 16.83 -11.16 -3.84
CA ILE A 33 18.30 -11.18 -3.88
C ILE A 33 18.79 -12.41 -4.63
N GLU A 34 18.25 -13.58 -4.30
CA GLU A 34 18.66 -14.85 -4.91
C GLU A 34 18.26 -14.92 -6.40
N ASN A 35 17.02 -14.61 -6.74
CA ASN A 35 16.51 -14.72 -8.10
C ASN A 35 17.07 -13.67 -9.07
N PHE A 36 17.40 -12.47 -8.58
CA PHE A 36 17.91 -11.37 -9.41
C PHE A 36 19.39 -11.05 -9.16
N SER A 37 20.10 -11.87 -8.38
CA SER A 37 21.53 -11.69 -8.03
C SER A 37 21.81 -10.26 -7.52
N LEU A 38 20.98 -9.78 -6.60
CA LEU A 38 21.08 -8.43 -6.07
C LEU A 38 22.18 -8.33 -4.98
N PRO A 39 22.76 -7.14 -4.77
CA PRO A 39 23.69 -6.92 -3.68
C PRO A 39 22.97 -7.01 -2.31
N ASN A 40 23.71 -7.33 -1.24
CA ASN A 40 23.14 -7.42 0.12
C ASN A 40 22.53 -6.08 0.61
N SER A 41 22.99 -4.95 0.06
CA SER A 41 22.42 -3.62 0.34
C SER A 41 21.09 -3.35 -0.37
N ALA A 42 20.54 -4.30 -1.14
CA ALA A 42 19.30 -4.12 -1.87
C ALA A 42 18.10 -3.76 -0.95
N LEU A 43 18.09 -4.30 0.30
CA LEU A 43 17.06 -3.96 1.30
C LEU A 43 16.95 -2.45 1.54
N GLU A 44 18.10 -1.82 1.79
CA GLU A 44 18.17 -0.40 2.10
C GLU A 44 17.68 0.44 0.91
N TYR A 45 18.11 0.09 -0.29
CA TYR A 45 17.72 0.80 -1.50
C TYR A 45 16.23 0.61 -1.84
N LEU A 46 15.70 -0.61 -1.78
CA LEU A 46 14.31 -0.89 -2.09
C LEU A 46 13.36 -0.26 -1.04
N THR A 47 13.76 -0.28 0.23
CA THR A 47 13.01 0.38 1.31
C THR A 47 13.04 1.90 1.16
N SER A 48 14.20 2.48 0.87
CA SER A 48 14.33 3.90 0.62
C SER A 48 13.54 4.34 -0.61
N ALA A 49 13.55 3.57 -1.68
CA ALA A 49 12.82 3.88 -2.91
C ALA A 49 11.31 4.03 -2.65
N VAL A 50 10.68 3.10 -1.93
CA VAL A 50 9.25 3.20 -1.62
C VAL A 50 8.95 4.38 -0.71
N GLN A 51 9.82 4.70 0.24
CA GLN A 51 9.66 5.86 1.13
C GLN A 51 9.77 7.17 0.36
N PHE A 52 10.78 7.32 -0.50
CA PHE A 52 10.93 8.50 -1.37
C PHE A 52 9.76 8.66 -2.33
N GLY A 53 9.25 7.56 -2.90
CA GLY A 53 8.04 7.57 -3.69
C GLY A 53 6.84 8.11 -2.90
N PHE A 54 6.65 7.64 -1.67
CA PHE A 54 5.58 8.10 -0.80
C PHE A 54 5.70 9.59 -0.44
N ILE A 55 6.91 10.05 -0.07
CA ILE A 55 7.16 11.47 0.22
C ILE A 55 6.84 12.32 -1.00
N THR A 56 7.38 11.95 -2.17
CA THR A 56 7.15 12.67 -3.44
C THR A 56 5.67 12.69 -3.80
N GLY A 57 5.01 11.53 -3.71
CA GLY A 57 3.57 11.42 -3.96
C GLY A 57 2.76 12.30 -3.02
N THR A 58 3.01 12.24 -1.72
CA THR A 58 2.30 13.05 -0.72
C THR A 58 2.46 14.55 -0.99
N LEU A 59 3.68 14.99 -1.32
CA LEU A 59 3.95 16.38 -1.67
C LEU A 59 3.18 16.81 -2.93
N LEU A 60 3.23 16.02 -4.00
CA LEU A 60 2.53 16.35 -5.24
C LEU A 60 1.01 16.30 -5.09
N PHE A 61 0.46 15.33 -4.36
CA PHE A 61 -0.98 15.27 -4.08
C PHE A 61 -1.45 16.49 -3.27
N ALA A 62 -0.63 16.99 -2.34
CA ALA A 62 -0.91 18.19 -1.57
C ALA A 62 -0.81 19.46 -2.44
N LEU A 63 0.29 19.64 -3.20
CA LEU A 63 0.50 20.80 -4.04
C LEU A 63 -0.59 20.95 -5.12
N PHE A 64 -1.00 19.86 -5.74
CA PHE A 64 -2.05 19.86 -6.75
C PHE A 64 -3.46 19.76 -6.18
N THR A 65 -3.60 19.70 -4.86
CA THR A 65 -4.90 19.59 -4.17
C THR A 65 -5.78 18.47 -4.74
N ILE A 66 -5.14 17.33 -5.08
CA ILE A 66 -5.79 16.21 -5.79
C ILE A 66 -7.05 15.74 -5.07
N THR A 67 -6.98 15.64 -3.73
CA THR A 67 -8.10 15.17 -2.89
C THR A 67 -9.27 16.14 -2.79
N ASP A 68 -9.06 17.40 -3.17
CA ASP A 68 -10.13 18.42 -3.16
C ASP A 68 -10.75 18.60 -4.56
N ARG A 69 -9.99 18.26 -5.60
CA ARG A 69 -10.44 18.33 -6.99
C ARG A 69 -11.17 17.07 -7.45
N PHE A 70 -10.81 15.92 -6.93
CA PHE A 70 -11.33 14.62 -7.33
C PHE A 70 -11.99 13.90 -6.16
N SER A 71 -12.94 13.00 -6.44
CA SER A 71 -13.57 12.16 -5.44
C SER A 71 -12.52 11.34 -4.68
N PRO A 72 -12.39 11.48 -3.35
CA PRO A 72 -11.41 10.76 -2.56
C PRO A 72 -11.46 9.23 -2.76
N SER A 73 -12.67 8.64 -2.81
CA SER A 73 -12.84 7.20 -3.02
C SER A 73 -12.29 6.75 -4.38
N LYS A 74 -12.53 7.52 -5.46
CA LYS A 74 -12.01 7.20 -6.79
C LYS A 74 -10.50 7.30 -6.86
N VAL A 75 -9.91 8.33 -6.22
CA VAL A 75 -8.46 8.49 -6.15
C VAL A 75 -7.84 7.34 -5.35
N PHE A 76 -8.43 6.98 -4.22
CA PHE A 76 -8.00 5.83 -3.41
C PHE A 76 -8.00 4.54 -4.25
N PHE A 77 -9.09 4.24 -4.92
CA PHE A 77 -9.23 3.04 -5.78
C PHE A 77 -8.19 3.02 -6.89
N LEU A 78 -8.02 4.13 -7.60
CA LEU A 78 -7.06 4.23 -8.70
C LEU A 78 -5.63 3.99 -8.18
N CYS A 79 -5.26 4.63 -7.08
CA CYS A 79 -3.95 4.47 -6.46
C CYS A 79 -3.73 3.05 -5.92
N ALA A 80 -4.74 2.44 -5.29
CA ALA A 80 -4.67 1.05 -4.86
C ALA A 80 -4.46 0.10 -6.03
N SER A 81 -5.18 0.28 -7.13
CA SER A 81 -5.06 -0.55 -8.33
C SER A 81 -3.70 -0.39 -9.01
N LEU A 82 -3.23 0.84 -9.22
CA LEU A 82 -1.93 1.09 -9.84
C LEU A 82 -0.77 0.64 -8.94
N GLY A 83 -0.86 0.87 -7.64
CA GLY A 83 0.12 0.37 -6.66
C GLY A 83 0.18 -1.17 -6.64
N ALA A 84 -0.98 -1.83 -6.72
CA ALA A 84 -1.06 -3.28 -6.79
C ALA A 84 -0.45 -3.84 -8.08
N LEU A 85 -0.72 -3.21 -9.23
CA LEU A 85 -0.11 -3.59 -10.51
C LEU A 85 1.41 -3.44 -10.49
N CYS A 86 1.91 -2.32 -9.94
CA CYS A 86 3.35 -2.14 -9.74
C CYS A 86 3.94 -3.23 -8.83
N ASN A 87 3.29 -3.51 -7.69
CA ASN A 87 3.77 -4.58 -6.79
C ASN A 87 3.76 -5.96 -7.47
N ALA A 88 2.72 -6.29 -8.24
CA ALA A 88 2.66 -7.54 -9.00
C ALA A 88 3.77 -7.63 -10.07
N SER A 89 4.19 -6.51 -10.65
CA SER A 89 5.26 -6.51 -11.68
C SER A 89 6.65 -6.87 -11.14
N LEU A 90 6.85 -6.92 -9.82
CA LEU A 90 8.09 -7.41 -9.21
C LEU A 90 8.40 -8.87 -9.57
N ILE A 91 7.40 -9.67 -9.96
CA ILE A 91 7.58 -11.09 -10.31
C ILE A 91 8.26 -11.31 -11.67
N PHE A 92 8.37 -10.29 -12.51
CA PHE A 92 8.91 -10.48 -13.86
C PHE A 92 10.42 -10.76 -13.84
N LYS A 93 10.81 -11.86 -14.48
CA LYS A 93 12.22 -12.36 -14.50
C LYS A 93 13.22 -11.43 -15.17
N PHE A 94 12.79 -10.46 -15.96
CA PHE A 94 13.66 -9.47 -16.60
C PHE A 94 13.97 -8.27 -15.71
N ASN A 95 13.51 -8.27 -14.46
CA ASN A 95 13.80 -7.18 -13.53
C ASN A 95 15.30 -7.14 -13.18
N THR A 96 15.82 -5.93 -13.10
CA THR A 96 17.14 -5.58 -12.58
C THR A 96 16.98 -4.76 -11.31
N LEU A 97 18.07 -4.52 -10.57
CA LEU A 97 18.00 -3.64 -9.38
C LEU A 97 17.37 -2.28 -9.73
N SER A 98 17.76 -1.68 -10.86
CA SER A 98 17.21 -0.38 -11.28
C SER A 98 15.71 -0.42 -11.55
N THR A 99 15.22 -1.47 -12.23
CA THR A 99 13.78 -1.61 -12.47
C THR A 99 13.01 -1.87 -11.20
N LEU A 100 13.55 -2.67 -10.29
CA LEU A 100 12.95 -2.91 -8.97
C LEU A 100 12.86 -1.62 -8.13
N LEU A 101 13.89 -0.76 -8.16
CA LEU A 101 13.89 0.54 -7.49
C LEU A 101 12.81 1.46 -8.06
N ILE A 102 12.68 1.53 -9.39
CA ILE A 102 11.64 2.32 -10.05
C ILE A 102 10.25 1.82 -9.67
N ILE A 103 10.03 0.51 -9.71
CA ILE A 103 8.75 -0.12 -9.34
C ILE A 103 8.42 0.19 -7.87
N ARG A 104 9.39 0.07 -6.96
CA ARG A 104 9.19 0.38 -5.54
C ARG A 104 8.90 1.87 -5.31
N PHE A 105 9.60 2.76 -6.02
CA PHE A 105 9.32 4.20 -5.98
C PHE A 105 7.89 4.50 -6.43
N ILE A 106 7.46 3.94 -7.57
CA ILE A 106 6.10 4.14 -8.10
C ILE A 106 5.04 3.53 -7.16
N THR A 107 5.30 2.37 -6.56
CA THR A 107 4.43 1.78 -5.53
C THR A 107 4.27 2.75 -4.36
N GLY A 108 5.37 3.31 -3.86
CA GLY A 108 5.35 4.32 -2.80
C GLY A 108 4.56 5.56 -3.19
N PHE A 109 4.75 6.06 -4.41
CA PHE A 109 4.02 7.20 -4.95
C PHE A 109 2.50 6.99 -4.88
N PHE A 110 2.01 5.82 -5.28
CA PHE A 110 0.59 5.50 -5.20
C PHE A 110 0.10 5.27 -3.77
N LEU A 111 0.94 4.80 -2.84
CA LEU A 111 0.59 4.71 -1.41
C LEU A 111 0.24 6.08 -0.81
N ALA A 112 0.78 7.16 -1.34
CA ALA A 112 0.40 8.53 -0.97
C ALA A 112 -1.07 8.87 -1.29
N GLY A 113 -1.64 8.22 -2.30
CA GLY A 113 -3.07 8.28 -2.64
C GLY A 113 -3.94 7.29 -1.87
N ILE A 114 -3.39 6.58 -0.89
CA ILE A 114 -4.11 5.58 -0.09
C ILE A 114 -4.23 6.07 1.36
N TYR A 115 -3.12 6.13 2.10
CA TYR A 115 -3.16 6.40 3.53
C TYR A 115 -3.68 7.79 3.87
N PRO A 116 -3.17 8.90 3.31
CA PRO A 116 -3.70 10.23 3.60
C PRO A 116 -5.16 10.41 3.16
N ILE A 117 -5.55 9.76 2.06
CA ILE A 117 -6.94 9.85 1.57
C ILE A 117 -7.90 9.09 2.48
N GLY A 118 -7.51 7.91 2.98
CA GLY A 118 -8.31 7.20 3.98
C GLY A 118 -8.53 8.04 5.24
N MET A 119 -7.50 8.76 5.71
CA MET A 119 -7.63 9.71 6.82
C MET A 119 -8.56 10.88 6.46
N LYS A 120 -8.45 11.45 5.26
CA LYS A 120 -9.35 12.53 4.80
C LYS A 120 -10.81 12.06 4.78
N ILE A 121 -11.11 10.90 4.19
CA ILE A 121 -12.45 10.34 4.19
C ILE A 121 -12.98 10.22 5.63
N ALA A 122 -12.18 9.72 6.57
CA ALA A 122 -12.58 9.61 7.95
C ALA A 122 -12.87 10.99 8.59
N THR A 123 -12.07 12.01 8.32
CA THR A 123 -12.28 13.36 8.83
C THR A 123 -13.56 14.02 8.28
N ASP A 124 -13.93 13.70 7.06
CA ASP A 124 -15.16 14.22 6.43
C ASP A 124 -16.42 13.62 7.08
N TYR A 125 -16.36 12.35 7.50
CA TYR A 125 -17.50 11.64 8.09
C TYR A 125 -17.58 11.71 9.63
N TYR A 126 -16.42 11.79 10.33
CA TYR A 126 -16.36 11.68 11.80
C TYR A 126 -15.87 12.98 12.45
N LYS A 127 -16.78 13.92 12.70
CA LYS A 127 -16.47 15.16 13.45
C LYS A 127 -16.40 14.93 14.97
N LYS A 128 -17.23 13.99 15.48
CA LYS A 128 -17.17 13.54 16.88
C LYS A 128 -16.46 12.19 16.94
N GLY A 129 -15.51 12.03 17.87
CA GLY A 129 -14.72 10.80 18.01
C GLY A 129 -13.66 10.61 16.91
N LEU A 130 -13.25 11.69 16.26
CA LEU A 130 -12.26 11.66 15.18
C LEU A 130 -10.95 10.96 15.60
N GLY A 131 -10.44 11.23 16.80
CA GLY A 131 -9.22 10.61 17.32
C GLY A 131 -9.31 9.09 17.37
N ILE A 132 -10.47 8.54 17.78
CA ILE A 132 -10.69 7.09 17.79
C ILE A 132 -10.72 6.55 16.36
N SER A 133 -11.40 7.22 15.43
CA SER A 133 -11.45 6.79 14.02
C SER A 133 -10.08 6.80 13.36
N LEU A 134 -9.28 7.84 13.61
CA LEU A 134 -7.90 7.91 13.13
C LEU A 134 -7.01 6.84 13.78
N GLY A 135 -7.20 6.56 15.07
CA GLY A 135 -6.50 5.47 15.77
C GLY A 135 -6.72 4.11 15.12
N PHE A 136 -7.96 3.79 14.72
CA PHE A 136 -8.25 2.56 13.97
C PHE A 136 -7.56 2.52 12.60
N ILE A 137 -7.50 3.65 11.88
CA ILE A 137 -6.83 3.73 10.57
C ILE A 137 -5.32 3.56 10.72
N VAL A 138 -4.71 4.18 11.75
CA VAL A 138 -3.28 3.97 12.06
C VAL A 138 -3.00 2.53 12.48
N GLY A 139 -3.88 1.93 13.29
CA GLY A 139 -3.80 0.50 13.63
C GLY A 139 -3.87 -0.39 12.39
N ALA A 140 -4.78 -0.08 11.46
CA ALA A 140 -4.90 -0.79 10.18
C ALA A 140 -3.62 -0.65 9.32
N LEU A 141 -2.99 0.54 9.31
CA LEU A 141 -1.70 0.75 8.65
C LEU A 141 -0.64 -0.20 9.21
N VAL A 142 -0.47 -0.21 10.54
CA VAL A 142 0.56 -1.04 11.20
C VAL A 142 0.32 -2.53 10.93
N LEU A 143 -0.91 -3.00 11.12
CA LEU A 143 -1.27 -4.41 10.87
C LEU A 143 -1.13 -4.77 9.37
N GLY A 144 -1.53 -3.85 8.48
CA GLY A 144 -1.39 -4.05 7.03
C GLY A 144 0.07 -4.19 6.61
N THR A 145 0.96 -3.36 7.15
CA THR A 145 2.40 -3.44 6.84
C THR A 145 3.07 -4.71 7.39
N ALA A 146 2.53 -5.32 8.44
CA ALA A 146 3.01 -6.59 8.99
C ALA A 146 2.54 -7.82 8.19
N LEU A 147 1.41 -7.71 7.48
CA LEU A 147 0.77 -8.84 6.80
C LEU A 147 1.67 -9.57 5.79
N PRO A 148 2.48 -8.92 4.92
CA PRO A 148 3.36 -9.62 4.00
C PRO A 148 4.37 -10.54 4.69
N HIS A 149 4.92 -10.10 5.82
CA HIS A 149 5.85 -10.90 6.64
C HIS A 149 5.14 -12.11 7.24
N LEU A 150 3.93 -11.90 7.78
CA LEU A 150 3.12 -13.01 8.31
C LEU A 150 2.81 -14.05 7.23
N LEU A 151 2.46 -13.63 6.02
CA LEU A 151 2.20 -14.55 4.90
C LEU A 151 3.45 -15.34 4.50
N LYS A 152 4.61 -14.66 4.45
CA LYS A 152 5.87 -15.30 4.08
C LYS A 152 6.35 -16.29 5.14
N ASP A 153 6.29 -15.91 6.41
CA ASP A 153 6.86 -16.69 7.52
C ASP A 153 5.94 -17.82 7.98
N SER A 154 4.61 -17.58 8.02
CA SER A 154 3.64 -18.55 8.55
C SER A 154 3.31 -19.69 7.60
N ILE A 155 3.46 -19.46 6.30
CA ILE A 155 3.09 -20.42 5.25
C ILE A 155 4.33 -20.76 4.44
N HIS A 156 5.20 -21.63 4.97
CA HIS A 156 6.40 -22.13 4.28
C HIS A 156 6.14 -22.72 2.88
N ALA A 157 4.87 -22.94 2.51
CA ALA A 157 4.45 -23.45 1.21
C ALA A 157 4.24 -22.36 0.15
N PHE A 158 4.20 -21.07 0.53
CA PHE A 158 3.97 -20.00 -0.45
C PHE A 158 5.28 -19.56 -1.12
N SER A 159 5.29 -19.64 -2.44
CA SER A 159 6.36 -19.00 -3.21
C SER A 159 6.30 -17.48 -3.02
N TRP A 160 7.43 -16.82 -3.19
CA TRP A 160 7.51 -15.35 -3.07
C TRP A 160 6.60 -14.62 -4.07
N GLU A 161 6.40 -15.20 -5.27
CA GLU A 161 5.46 -14.69 -6.27
C GLU A 161 4.02 -14.76 -5.76
N THR A 162 3.66 -15.86 -5.09
CA THR A 162 2.33 -16.03 -4.50
C THR A 162 2.06 -14.98 -3.43
N VAL A 163 3.06 -14.66 -2.60
CA VAL A 163 2.93 -13.59 -1.59
C VAL A 163 2.66 -12.25 -2.27
N LEU A 164 3.47 -11.88 -3.28
CA LEU A 164 3.30 -10.61 -4.00
C LEU A 164 1.94 -10.51 -4.69
N LEU A 165 1.49 -11.58 -5.37
CA LEU A 165 0.19 -11.61 -6.04
C LEU A 165 -0.97 -11.57 -5.05
N SER A 166 -0.88 -12.27 -3.92
CA SER A 166 -1.89 -12.24 -2.86
C SER A 166 -2.05 -10.84 -2.28
N ILE A 167 -0.93 -10.17 -1.98
CA ILE A 167 -0.94 -8.79 -1.49
C ILE A 167 -1.51 -7.83 -2.53
N SER A 168 -1.14 -7.98 -3.81
CA SER A 168 -1.67 -7.15 -4.90
C SER A 168 -3.19 -7.35 -5.08
N SER A 169 -3.67 -8.58 -5.03
CA SER A 169 -5.10 -8.90 -5.11
C SER A 169 -5.87 -8.33 -3.93
N LEU A 170 -5.29 -8.43 -2.72
CA LEU A 170 -5.87 -7.87 -1.49
C LEU A 170 -5.96 -6.34 -1.57
N ALA A 171 -4.96 -5.67 -2.13
CA ALA A 171 -4.98 -4.21 -2.30
C ALA A 171 -6.04 -3.75 -3.31
N ILE A 172 -6.23 -4.47 -4.43
CA ILE A 172 -7.32 -4.19 -5.37
C ILE A 172 -8.68 -4.38 -4.68
N PHE A 173 -8.86 -5.48 -3.94
CA PHE A 173 -10.08 -5.72 -3.16
C PHE A 173 -10.35 -4.58 -2.17
N GLY A 174 -9.34 -4.16 -1.40
CA GLY A 174 -9.45 -3.04 -0.47
C GLY A 174 -9.81 -1.72 -1.17
N GLY A 175 -9.27 -1.48 -2.37
CA GLY A 175 -9.62 -0.34 -3.20
C GLY A 175 -11.09 -0.38 -3.65
N CYS A 176 -11.58 -1.54 -4.08
CA CYS A 176 -12.97 -1.74 -4.52
C CYS A 176 -14.00 -1.52 -3.40
N LEU A 177 -13.65 -1.78 -2.14
CA LEU A 177 -14.56 -1.60 -1.00
C LEU A 177 -14.95 -0.13 -0.78
N LEU A 178 -14.15 0.83 -1.24
CA LEU A 178 -14.37 2.27 -1.03
C LEU A 178 -15.12 2.96 -2.18
N VAL A 179 -15.32 2.32 -3.31
CA VAL A 179 -16.04 2.84 -4.47
C VAL A 179 -17.47 2.37 -4.46
#